data_df7bffa24b2b79efcfbcce4ab2ce24cd
#
_entry.id   df7bffa24b2b79efcfbcce4ab2ce24cd
#
_cell.length_a   1.000
_cell.length_b   1.000
_cell.length_c   1.000
_cell.angle_alpha   90.00
_cell.angle_beta   90.00
_cell.angle_gamma   90.00
#
_symmetry.space_group_name_H-M   'P 1'
#
loop_
_entity.id
_entity.type
_entity.pdbx_description
1 polymer ?
#
loop_
_entity_poly.entity_id
_entity_poly.type
_entity_poly.pdbx_seq_one_letter_code
_entity_poly.pdbx_strand_id
1 'polypeptide(L)'
;MKAYVFPGQGAQFTGMGKDLYENSPLAKELFEKANEILGFRITDIMFEGTAEQLKETKVTQPAVFLHSVILAKTLENFEPEMVAGHSLGEFSALVANGALSFEDGLKLVSQRALAMQKACEITPSTMAAVLNLDDKIVEDICASIDGVVVAANYNCPGQLVISGEYKAVELACEKMKEAGAKRALILPVGGAFHSPMMEPAREELAAAIEATTFATPICPVYQNVTASAVSDPNEIKKNLIIQLTAPVRWTQSVQQMIADGATLFTEVGPGKVLTGLIGKINKEAATANA
;
A
#
# COMPACT_ATOMS: atom_id res chain seq x y z
N MET A 1 5.04 18.80 12.63
CA MET A 1 3.71 18.35 12.22
C MET A 1 3.58 16.83 12.44
N LYS A 2 2.38 16.38 12.81
CA LYS A 2 2.06 14.96 13.03
C LYS A 2 1.67 14.31 11.70
N ALA A 3 2.44 13.34 11.26
CA ALA A 3 2.17 12.54 10.08
C ALA A 3 1.66 11.15 10.49
N TYR A 4 0.56 10.71 9.91
CA TYR A 4 0.05 9.35 10.10
C TYR A 4 0.22 8.56 8.81
N VAL A 5 0.82 7.38 8.93
CA VAL A 5 1.16 6.53 7.79
C VAL A 5 0.51 5.17 7.90
N PHE A 6 0.06 4.64 6.77
CA PHE A 6 -0.77 3.45 6.69
C PHE A 6 -0.10 2.36 5.86
N PRO A 7 0.12 1.16 6.43
CA PRO A 7 0.79 0.07 5.73
C PRO A 7 -0.07 -0.53 4.62
N GLY A 8 0.59 -1.21 3.70
CA GLY A 8 -0.02 -1.99 2.63
C GLY A 8 0.11 -3.49 2.83
N GLN A 9 -0.07 -4.22 1.74
CA GLN A 9 0.06 -5.67 1.67
C GLN A 9 1.45 -6.12 2.15
N GLY A 10 1.48 -7.19 2.94
CA GLY A 10 2.69 -7.69 3.61
C GLY A 10 2.74 -7.40 5.11
N ALA A 11 1.87 -6.52 5.60
CA ALA A 11 1.79 -6.18 7.02
C ALA A 11 0.83 -7.10 7.82
N GLN A 12 0.02 -7.92 7.16
CA GLN A 12 -0.95 -8.80 7.79
C GLN A 12 -0.32 -9.90 8.64
N PHE A 13 -0.99 -10.28 9.71
CA PHE A 13 -0.63 -11.40 10.56
C PHE A 13 -1.88 -12.06 11.15
N THR A 14 -1.81 -13.36 11.46
CA THR A 14 -2.90 -14.12 12.06
C THR A 14 -3.26 -13.56 13.43
N GLY A 15 -4.55 -13.33 13.67
CA GLY A 15 -5.05 -12.73 14.92
C GLY A 15 -5.20 -11.21 14.86
N MET A 16 -4.81 -10.57 13.76
CA MET A 16 -4.87 -9.12 13.60
C MET A 16 -6.29 -8.59 13.80
N GLY A 17 -6.43 -7.55 14.62
CA GLY A 17 -7.69 -6.86 14.87
C GLY A 17 -8.60 -7.50 15.92
N LYS A 18 -8.28 -8.71 16.43
CA LYS A 18 -9.08 -9.38 17.45
C LYS A 18 -9.14 -8.57 18.74
N ASP A 19 -8.03 -8.02 19.16
CA ASP A 19 -7.92 -7.14 20.34
C ASP A 19 -8.77 -5.87 20.20
N LEU A 20 -8.80 -5.25 19.02
CA LEU A 20 -9.66 -4.11 18.73
C LEU A 20 -11.14 -4.50 18.84
N TYR A 21 -11.51 -5.63 18.26
CA TYR A 21 -12.87 -6.15 18.27
C TYR A 21 -13.36 -6.44 19.69
N GLU A 22 -12.52 -7.01 20.54
CA GLU A 22 -12.87 -7.40 21.92
C GLU A 22 -12.92 -6.20 22.88
N ASN A 23 -12.10 -5.16 22.65
CA ASN A 23 -11.92 -4.06 23.61
C ASN A 23 -12.62 -2.75 23.22
N SER A 24 -13.14 -2.63 21.99
CA SER A 24 -13.81 -1.42 21.52
C SER A 24 -15.18 -1.74 20.92
N PRO A 25 -16.29 -1.23 21.52
CA PRO A 25 -17.62 -1.36 20.93
C PRO A 25 -17.72 -0.77 19.52
N LEU A 26 -17.05 0.36 19.26
CA LEU A 26 -17.00 0.97 17.94
C LEU A 26 -16.25 0.07 16.94
N ALA A 27 -15.11 -0.49 17.34
CA ALA A 27 -14.39 -1.41 16.48
C ALA A 27 -15.22 -2.63 16.13
N LYS A 28 -15.90 -3.23 17.11
CA LYS A 28 -16.80 -4.36 16.89
C LYS A 28 -17.92 -4.03 15.88
N GLU A 29 -18.58 -2.88 16.04
CA GLU A 29 -19.61 -2.42 15.11
C GLU A 29 -19.06 -2.29 13.68
N LEU A 30 -17.88 -1.66 13.52
CA LEU A 30 -17.25 -1.47 12.22
C LEU A 30 -16.81 -2.79 11.57
N PHE A 31 -16.29 -3.74 12.33
CA PHE A 31 -15.94 -5.06 11.83
C PHE A 31 -17.18 -5.85 11.37
N GLU A 32 -18.29 -5.82 12.15
CA GLU A 32 -19.52 -6.48 11.73
C GLU A 32 -20.12 -5.82 10.47
N LYS A 33 -20.10 -4.50 10.40
CA LYS A 33 -20.50 -3.77 9.18
C LYS A 33 -19.63 -4.15 7.98
N ALA A 34 -18.33 -4.35 8.17
CA ALA A 34 -17.44 -4.82 7.11
C ALA A 34 -17.82 -6.23 6.62
N ASN A 35 -18.15 -7.16 7.53
CA ASN A 35 -18.64 -8.49 7.16
C ASN A 35 -19.90 -8.42 6.27
N GLU A 36 -20.84 -7.51 6.61
CA GLU A 36 -22.05 -7.29 5.81
C GLU A 36 -21.72 -6.72 4.42
N ILE A 37 -20.87 -5.70 4.34
CA ILE A 37 -20.49 -5.08 3.07
C ILE A 37 -19.78 -6.06 2.14
N LEU A 38 -18.88 -6.87 2.69
CA LEU A 38 -18.11 -7.85 1.92
C LEU A 38 -18.91 -9.10 1.54
N GLY A 39 -20.00 -9.39 2.26
CA GLY A 39 -20.83 -10.57 2.05
C GLY A 39 -20.21 -11.88 2.58
N PHE A 40 -19.15 -11.79 3.36
CA PHE A 40 -18.52 -12.91 4.06
C PHE A 40 -17.86 -12.42 5.36
N ARG A 41 -17.62 -13.34 6.30
CA ARG A 41 -17.02 -13.01 7.58
C ARG A 41 -15.49 -12.92 7.48
N ILE A 42 -15.00 -11.78 7.04
CA ILE A 42 -13.55 -11.53 6.99
C ILE A 42 -12.92 -11.59 8.38
N THR A 43 -13.68 -11.24 9.41
CA THR A 43 -13.25 -11.32 10.81
C THR A 43 -12.83 -12.72 11.23
N ASP A 44 -13.51 -13.76 10.74
CA ASP A 44 -13.16 -15.15 11.05
C ASP A 44 -11.76 -15.48 10.50
N ILE A 45 -11.44 -14.99 9.31
CA ILE A 45 -10.13 -15.17 8.70
C ILE A 45 -9.06 -14.32 9.41
N MET A 46 -9.37 -13.06 9.73
CA MET A 46 -8.43 -12.17 10.42
C MET A 46 -8.06 -12.68 11.81
N PHE A 47 -9.05 -13.17 12.57
CA PHE A 47 -8.86 -13.52 13.98
C PHE A 47 -8.37 -14.96 14.18
N GLU A 48 -8.88 -15.91 13.42
CA GLU A 48 -8.66 -17.35 13.62
C GLU A 48 -8.20 -18.09 12.34
N GLY A 49 -8.11 -17.40 11.22
CA GLY A 49 -7.71 -17.99 9.94
C GLY A 49 -6.23 -18.34 9.86
N THR A 50 -5.87 -19.08 8.83
CA THR A 50 -4.47 -19.45 8.56
C THR A 50 -3.70 -18.33 7.87
N ALA A 51 -2.37 -18.39 7.93
CA ALA A 51 -1.51 -17.45 7.21
C ALA A 51 -1.74 -17.53 5.68
N GLU A 52 -2.05 -18.71 5.15
CA GLU A 52 -2.36 -18.91 3.73
C GLU A 52 -3.64 -18.20 3.32
N GLN A 53 -4.70 -18.29 4.12
CA GLN A 53 -5.97 -17.58 3.88
C GLN A 53 -5.75 -16.06 3.88
N LEU A 54 -4.94 -15.53 4.81
CA LEU A 54 -4.61 -14.11 4.88
C LEU A 54 -3.75 -13.62 3.72
N LYS A 55 -3.01 -14.51 3.03
CA LYS A 55 -2.19 -14.15 1.86
C LYS A 55 -2.99 -14.01 0.57
N GLU A 56 -4.20 -14.53 0.51
CA GLU A 56 -5.05 -14.35 -0.66
C GLU A 56 -5.33 -12.85 -0.88
N THR A 57 -4.99 -12.32 -2.05
CA THR A 57 -5.08 -10.87 -2.34
C THR A 57 -6.46 -10.30 -2.03
N LYS A 58 -7.52 -11.03 -2.35
CA LYS A 58 -8.91 -10.65 -2.05
C LYS A 58 -9.21 -10.52 -0.55
N VAL A 59 -8.41 -11.16 0.32
CA VAL A 59 -8.53 -11.12 1.79
C VAL A 59 -7.53 -10.13 2.38
N THR A 60 -6.28 -10.20 1.95
CA THR A 60 -5.18 -9.39 2.51
C THR A 60 -5.48 -7.89 2.48
N GLN A 61 -5.91 -7.38 1.33
CA GLN A 61 -6.13 -5.95 1.18
C GLN A 61 -7.26 -5.44 2.07
N PRO A 62 -8.48 -6.03 2.05
CA PRO A 62 -9.52 -5.64 2.99
C PRO A 62 -9.12 -5.81 4.47
N ALA A 63 -8.40 -6.87 4.82
CA ALA A 63 -7.97 -7.10 6.20
C ALA A 63 -7.02 -6.02 6.71
N VAL A 64 -5.99 -5.65 5.94
CA VAL A 64 -5.05 -4.58 6.29
C VAL A 64 -5.76 -3.23 6.35
N PHE A 65 -6.62 -2.93 5.38
CA PHE A 65 -7.45 -1.72 5.37
C PHE A 65 -8.32 -1.62 6.62
N LEU A 66 -9.07 -2.67 6.96
CA LEU A 66 -9.96 -2.68 8.12
C LEU A 66 -9.20 -2.47 9.42
N HIS A 67 -8.10 -3.18 9.62
CA HIS A 67 -7.28 -2.99 10.82
C HIS A 67 -6.82 -1.54 10.94
N SER A 68 -6.27 -0.98 9.88
CA SER A 68 -5.73 0.39 9.85
C SER A 68 -6.80 1.45 10.09
N VAL A 69 -7.93 1.37 9.39
CA VAL A 69 -9.00 2.37 9.48
C VAL A 69 -9.75 2.27 10.81
N ILE A 70 -10.03 1.06 11.28
CA ILE A 70 -10.72 0.86 12.57
C ILE A 70 -9.81 1.31 13.72
N LEU A 71 -8.52 0.99 13.67
CA LEU A 71 -7.57 1.50 14.64
C LEU A 71 -7.57 3.05 14.66
N ALA A 72 -7.44 3.70 13.50
CA ALA A 72 -7.48 5.16 13.41
C ALA A 72 -8.75 5.77 14.03
N LYS A 73 -9.90 5.13 13.82
CA LYS A 73 -11.20 5.59 14.36
C LYS A 73 -11.36 5.37 15.88
N THR A 74 -10.56 4.50 16.46
CA THR A 74 -10.58 4.21 17.91
C THR A 74 -9.49 4.95 18.71
N LEU A 75 -8.58 5.64 18.03
CA LEU A 75 -7.57 6.46 18.68
C LEU A 75 -8.20 7.74 19.26
N GLU A 76 -8.01 8.00 20.55
CA GLU A 76 -8.57 9.18 21.25
C GLU A 76 -8.01 10.51 20.73
N ASN A 77 -6.75 10.52 20.26
CA ASN A 77 -6.04 11.74 19.84
C ASN A 77 -5.56 11.64 18.39
N PHE A 78 -6.43 11.17 17.50
CA PHE A 78 -6.13 11.12 16.09
C PHE A 78 -6.36 12.50 15.45
N GLU A 79 -5.30 13.26 15.34
CA GLU A 79 -5.29 14.62 14.78
C GLU A 79 -4.22 14.73 13.69
N PRO A 80 -4.51 14.22 12.49
CA PRO A 80 -3.53 14.23 11.41
C PRO A 80 -3.38 15.62 10.81
N GLU A 81 -2.12 16.06 10.67
CA GLU A 81 -1.76 17.25 9.90
C GLU A 81 -1.33 16.87 8.48
N MET A 82 -0.95 15.62 8.27
CA MET A 82 -0.68 15.00 6.98
C MET A 82 -0.83 13.49 7.07
N VAL A 83 -1.21 12.87 5.97
CA VAL A 83 -1.33 11.40 5.87
C VAL A 83 -0.64 10.87 4.61
N ALA A 84 -0.19 9.63 4.69
CA ALA A 84 0.29 8.88 3.53
C ALA A 84 0.03 7.39 3.74
N GLY A 85 -0.06 6.64 2.66
CA GLY A 85 -0.21 5.19 2.72
C GLY A 85 0.60 4.50 1.64
N HIS A 86 1.17 3.35 1.93
CA HIS A 86 1.92 2.56 0.97
C HIS A 86 0.98 1.67 0.15
N SER A 87 0.86 1.92 -1.15
CA SER A 87 -0.01 1.16 -2.06
C SER A 87 -1.46 1.11 -1.55
N LEU A 88 -1.95 -0.05 -1.11
CA LEU A 88 -3.24 -0.20 -0.45
C LEU A 88 -3.46 0.80 0.69
N GLY A 89 -2.42 1.11 1.45
CA GLY A 89 -2.48 2.04 2.57
C GLY A 89 -2.93 3.45 2.19
N GLU A 90 -2.81 3.85 0.93
CA GLU A 90 -3.33 5.13 0.45
C GLU A 90 -4.87 5.22 0.59
N PHE A 91 -5.59 4.11 0.39
CA PHE A 91 -7.04 4.05 0.65
C PHE A 91 -7.36 4.21 2.14
N SER A 92 -6.57 3.58 3.00
CA SER A 92 -6.70 3.75 4.46
C SER A 92 -6.46 5.20 4.88
N ALA A 93 -5.43 5.84 4.32
CA ALA A 93 -5.12 7.25 4.54
C ALA A 93 -6.27 8.17 4.10
N LEU A 94 -6.91 7.90 2.96
CA LEU A 94 -8.04 8.66 2.43
C LEU A 94 -9.31 8.53 3.27
N VAL A 95 -9.53 7.39 3.92
CA VAL A 95 -10.61 7.26 4.90
C VAL A 95 -10.25 7.99 6.19
N ALA A 96 -9.02 7.87 6.64
CA ALA A 96 -8.56 8.50 7.87
C ALA A 96 -8.59 10.03 7.80
N ASN A 97 -8.32 10.64 6.65
CA ASN A 97 -8.39 12.09 6.47
C ASN A 97 -9.76 12.61 6.00
N GLY A 98 -10.76 11.72 5.91
CA GLY A 98 -12.14 12.09 5.59
C GLY A 98 -12.43 12.28 4.09
N ALA A 99 -11.49 12.01 3.19
CA ALA A 99 -11.73 12.07 1.75
C ALA A 99 -12.69 10.97 1.27
N LEU A 100 -12.64 9.80 1.89
CA LEU A 100 -13.52 8.65 1.64
C LEU A 100 -14.32 8.27 2.88
N SER A 101 -15.57 7.82 2.69
CA SER A 101 -16.29 7.11 3.75
C SER A 101 -15.68 5.74 4.03
N PHE A 102 -15.92 5.18 5.21
CA PHE A 102 -15.52 3.82 5.56
C PHE A 102 -16.08 2.80 4.56
N GLU A 103 -17.36 2.93 4.24
CA GLU A 103 -18.08 2.03 3.36
C GLU A 103 -17.53 2.08 1.92
N ASP A 104 -17.35 3.27 1.38
CA ASP A 104 -16.82 3.45 0.03
C ASP A 104 -15.36 3.01 -0.06
N GLY A 105 -14.56 3.33 0.94
CA GLY A 105 -13.18 2.88 1.04
C GLY A 105 -13.07 1.35 1.03
N LEU A 106 -13.88 0.67 1.82
CA LEU A 106 -13.90 -0.81 1.88
C LEU A 106 -14.35 -1.43 0.55
N LYS A 107 -15.40 -0.89 -0.08
CA LYS A 107 -15.87 -1.35 -1.39
C LYS A 107 -14.79 -1.19 -2.46
N LEU A 108 -14.14 -0.04 -2.52
CA LEU A 108 -13.04 0.21 -3.48
C LEU A 108 -11.85 -0.73 -3.24
N VAL A 109 -11.47 -0.96 -2.00
CA VAL A 109 -10.38 -1.88 -1.65
C VAL A 109 -10.73 -3.32 -2.04
N SER A 110 -11.95 -3.76 -1.80
CA SER A 110 -12.43 -5.09 -2.22
C SER A 110 -12.41 -5.23 -3.75
N GLN A 111 -12.90 -4.25 -4.49
CA GLN A 111 -12.86 -4.24 -5.95
C GLN A 111 -11.44 -4.21 -6.48
N ARG A 112 -10.55 -3.42 -5.87
CA ARG A 112 -9.13 -3.39 -6.19
C ARG A 112 -8.48 -4.76 -6.05
N ALA A 113 -8.72 -5.44 -4.94
CA ALA A 113 -8.17 -6.75 -4.67
C ALA A 113 -8.61 -7.80 -5.70
N LEU A 114 -9.89 -7.80 -6.05
CA LEU A 114 -10.45 -8.71 -7.06
C LEU A 114 -9.92 -8.41 -8.47
N ALA A 115 -9.85 -7.13 -8.85
CA ALA A 115 -9.34 -6.72 -10.16
C ALA A 115 -7.85 -7.06 -10.31
N MET A 116 -7.04 -6.83 -9.27
CA MET A 116 -5.63 -7.20 -9.26
C MET A 116 -5.44 -8.71 -9.35
N GLN A 117 -6.24 -9.49 -8.65
CA GLN A 117 -6.18 -10.96 -8.72
C GLN A 117 -6.46 -11.46 -10.14
N LYS A 118 -7.51 -10.96 -10.80
CA LYS A 118 -7.81 -11.29 -12.19
C LYS A 118 -6.66 -10.94 -13.15
N ALA A 119 -6.06 -9.76 -12.97
CA ALA A 119 -4.93 -9.33 -13.81
C ALA A 119 -3.72 -10.25 -13.67
N CYS A 120 -3.48 -10.81 -12.48
CA CYS A 120 -2.41 -11.77 -12.23
C CYS A 120 -2.58 -13.10 -12.99
N GLU A 121 -3.81 -13.46 -13.34
CA GLU A 121 -4.13 -14.72 -14.05
C GLU A 121 -3.87 -14.64 -15.55
N ILE A 122 -3.70 -13.44 -16.11
CA ILE A 122 -3.56 -13.23 -17.57
C ILE A 122 -2.17 -13.66 -18.05
N THR A 123 -1.13 -13.26 -17.34
CA THR A 123 0.27 -13.55 -17.71
C THR A 123 1.09 -13.88 -16.46
N PRO A 124 1.94 -14.93 -16.51
CA PRO A 124 2.85 -15.23 -15.42
C PRO A 124 3.74 -14.03 -15.09
N SER A 125 3.60 -13.50 -13.88
CA SER A 125 4.25 -12.27 -13.46
C SER A 125 4.62 -12.34 -11.99
N THR A 126 5.56 -11.50 -11.58
CA THR A 126 6.07 -11.48 -10.20
C THR A 126 6.75 -10.16 -9.86
N MET A 127 7.25 -10.08 -8.67
CA MET A 127 8.06 -8.97 -8.16
C MET A 127 9.35 -9.51 -7.55
N ALA A 128 10.37 -8.66 -7.44
CA ALA A 128 11.61 -9.00 -6.75
C ALA A 128 12.13 -7.81 -5.94
N ALA A 129 12.66 -8.10 -4.76
CA ALA A 129 13.32 -7.11 -3.92
C ALA A 129 14.81 -7.02 -4.28
N VAL A 130 15.29 -5.81 -4.57
CA VAL A 130 16.69 -5.49 -4.87
C VAL A 130 17.27 -4.70 -3.71
N LEU A 131 18.36 -5.19 -3.12
CA LEU A 131 18.98 -4.60 -1.96
C LEU A 131 20.41 -4.11 -2.26
N ASN A 132 20.72 -2.92 -1.77
CA ASN A 132 22.04 -2.30 -1.85
C ASN A 132 22.52 -2.11 -3.31
N LEU A 133 21.65 -1.63 -4.18
CA LEU A 133 22.00 -1.15 -5.52
C LEU A 133 21.37 0.23 -5.69
N ASP A 134 22.07 1.11 -6.40
CA ASP A 134 21.57 2.45 -6.71
C ASP A 134 20.32 2.39 -7.59
N ASP A 135 19.33 3.23 -7.29
CA ASP A 135 18.03 3.22 -7.98
C ASP A 135 18.19 3.43 -9.50
N LYS A 136 19.11 4.31 -9.91
CA LYS A 136 19.38 4.57 -11.34
C LYS A 136 19.93 3.35 -12.06
N ILE A 137 20.80 2.58 -11.39
CA ILE A 137 21.34 1.33 -11.94
C ILE A 137 20.20 0.29 -12.10
N VAL A 138 19.32 0.21 -11.11
CA VAL A 138 18.13 -0.69 -11.18
C VAL A 138 17.23 -0.29 -12.35
N GLU A 139 16.92 0.99 -12.50
CA GLU A 139 16.10 1.51 -13.60
C GLU A 139 16.73 1.23 -14.98
N ASP A 140 18.03 1.48 -15.13
CA ASP A 140 18.77 1.24 -16.38
C ASP A 140 18.80 -0.25 -16.75
N ILE A 141 18.97 -1.14 -15.77
CA ILE A 141 18.91 -2.58 -15.99
C ILE A 141 17.52 -2.99 -16.45
N CYS A 142 16.46 -2.54 -15.76
CA CYS A 142 15.08 -2.80 -16.16
C CYS A 142 14.81 -2.37 -17.59
N ALA A 143 15.25 -1.15 -17.95
CA ALA A 143 15.09 -0.60 -19.30
C ALA A 143 15.88 -1.37 -20.38
N SER A 144 16.94 -2.09 -20.01
CA SER A 144 17.78 -2.87 -20.93
C SER A 144 17.23 -4.27 -21.26
N ILE A 145 16.19 -4.71 -20.58
CA ILE A 145 15.63 -6.06 -20.71
C ILE A 145 14.51 -6.05 -21.75
N ASP A 146 14.53 -7.04 -22.63
CA ASP A 146 13.41 -7.32 -23.53
C ASP A 146 12.28 -7.98 -22.73
N GLY A 147 11.10 -7.39 -22.76
CA GLY A 147 9.96 -7.76 -21.93
C GLY A 147 9.63 -6.70 -20.87
N VAL A 148 8.55 -6.92 -20.12
CA VAL A 148 8.08 -5.98 -19.12
C VAL A 148 8.74 -6.23 -17.78
N VAL A 149 9.58 -5.32 -17.35
CA VAL A 149 10.09 -5.22 -15.96
C VAL A 149 10.37 -3.75 -15.64
N VAL A 150 9.86 -3.30 -14.51
CA VAL A 150 9.95 -1.88 -14.08
C VAL A 150 10.27 -1.75 -12.61
N ALA A 151 10.82 -0.61 -12.21
CA ALA A 151 10.88 -0.21 -10.81
C ALA A 151 9.45 0.05 -10.31
N ALA A 152 9.06 -0.63 -9.25
CA ALA A 152 7.69 -0.62 -8.75
C ALA A 152 7.53 0.05 -7.38
N ASN A 153 8.42 -0.22 -6.43
CA ASN A 153 8.36 0.38 -5.08
C ASN A 153 9.73 0.92 -4.67
N TYR A 154 9.82 2.22 -4.54
CA TYR A 154 10.98 2.92 -3.96
C TYR A 154 10.80 2.98 -2.44
N ASN A 155 11.17 1.91 -1.73
CA ASN A 155 10.83 1.73 -0.32
C ASN A 155 11.72 2.53 0.65
N CYS A 156 13.02 2.51 0.42
CA CYS A 156 14.00 3.34 1.12
C CYS A 156 15.31 3.33 0.32
N PRO A 157 16.27 4.21 0.60
CA PRO A 157 17.59 4.15 -0.03
C PRO A 157 18.20 2.74 0.06
N GLY A 158 18.56 2.17 -1.09
CA GLY A 158 19.10 0.81 -1.20
C GLY A 158 18.07 -0.32 -1.10
N GLN A 159 16.78 -0.03 -1.12
CA GLN A 159 15.72 -1.05 -1.18
C GLN A 159 14.65 -0.66 -2.19
N LEU A 160 14.68 -1.29 -3.35
CA LEU A 160 13.74 -1.09 -4.44
C LEU A 160 13.13 -2.43 -4.85
N VAL A 161 11.83 -2.43 -5.12
CA VAL A 161 11.13 -3.60 -5.65
C VAL A 161 10.90 -3.39 -7.14
N ILE A 162 11.24 -4.39 -7.95
CA ILE A 162 10.95 -4.46 -9.38
C ILE A 162 9.76 -5.37 -9.63
N SER A 163 9.06 -5.14 -10.74
CA SER A 163 7.80 -5.80 -11.07
C SER A 163 7.69 -6.03 -12.57
N GLY A 164 7.23 -7.21 -12.98
CA GLY A 164 7.08 -7.49 -14.40
C GLY A 164 6.78 -8.96 -14.73
N GLU A 165 6.98 -9.31 -15.99
CA GLU A 165 6.91 -10.68 -16.47
C GLU A 165 7.92 -11.55 -15.74
N TYR A 166 7.53 -12.77 -15.39
CA TYR A 166 8.35 -13.65 -14.56
C TYR A 166 9.78 -13.80 -15.10
N LYS A 167 9.92 -14.12 -16.39
CA LYS A 167 11.25 -14.29 -17.02
C LYS A 167 12.05 -12.99 -17.08
N ALA A 168 11.40 -11.86 -17.32
CA ALA A 168 12.07 -10.56 -17.34
C ALA A 168 12.58 -10.18 -15.95
N VAL A 169 11.81 -10.45 -14.91
CA VAL A 169 12.22 -10.23 -13.52
C VAL A 169 13.39 -11.16 -13.12
N GLU A 170 13.36 -12.43 -13.51
CA GLU A 170 14.48 -13.36 -13.28
C GLU A 170 15.77 -12.83 -13.90
N LEU A 171 15.72 -12.46 -15.19
CA LEU A 171 16.88 -11.91 -15.89
C LEU A 171 17.37 -10.60 -15.27
N ALA A 172 16.44 -9.73 -14.85
CA ALA A 172 16.77 -8.51 -14.13
C ALA A 172 17.52 -8.81 -12.83
N CYS A 173 17.06 -9.79 -12.05
CA CYS A 173 17.72 -10.20 -10.80
C CYS A 173 19.16 -10.68 -11.04
N GLU A 174 19.41 -11.47 -12.09
CA GLU A 174 20.76 -11.91 -12.46
C GLU A 174 21.67 -10.71 -12.77
N LYS A 175 21.23 -9.82 -13.66
CA LYS A 175 22.00 -8.61 -14.03
C LYS A 175 22.24 -7.68 -12.84
N MET A 176 21.30 -7.55 -11.94
CA MET A 176 21.44 -6.72 -10.74
C MET A 176 22.45 -7.30 -9.75
N LYS A 177 22.52 -8.63 -9.61
CA LYS A 177 23.58 -9.29 -8.83
C LYS A 177 24.96 -9.07 -9.47
N GLU A 178 25.07 -9.19 -10.78
CA GLU A 178 26.30 -8.89 -11.52
C GLU A 178 26.74 -7.43 -11.37
N ALA A 179 25.77 -6.49 -11.28
CA ALA A 179 26.02 -5.08 -11.05
C ALA A 179 26.35 -4.73 -9.59
N GLY A 180 26.36 -5.72 -8.68
CA GLY A 180 26.77 -5.54 -7.30
C GLY A 180 25.64 -5.45 -6.26
N ALA A 181 24.41 -5.76 -6.63
CA ALA A 181 23.33 -5.87 -5.65
C ALA A 181 23.67 -6.92 -4.57
N LYS A 182 23.51 -6.56 -3.30
CA LYS A 182 23.71 -7.50 -2.21
C LYS A 182 22.72 -8.66 -2.26
N ARG A 183 21.48 -8.38 -2.69
CA ARG A 183 20.43 -9.36 -2.94
C ARG A 183 19.52 -8.88 -4.05
N ALA A 184 19.06 -9.80 -4.87
CA ALA A 184 17.94 -9.63 -5.79
C ALA A 184 17.11 -10.91 -5.70
N LEU A 185 15.99 -10.87 -4.99
CA LEU A 185 15.20 -12.03 -4.61
C LEU A 185 13.76 -11.89 -5.10
N ILE A 186 13.29 -12.91 -5.82
CA ILE A 186 11.88 -13.02 -6.20
C ILE A 186 11.02 -13.13 -4.94
N LEU A 187 9.97 -12.32 -4.89
CA LEU A 187 9.02 -12.31 -3.80
C LEU A 187 7.93 -13.39 -4.01
N PRO A 188 7.35 -13.94 -2.92
CA PRO A 188 6.27 -14.93 -3.01
C PRO A 188 4.93 -14.26 -3.34
N VAL A 189 4.87 -13.54 -4.46
CA VAL A 189 3.68 -12.87 -4.99
C VAL A 189 3.43 -13.32 -6.42
N GLY A 190 2.17 -13.53 -6.77
CA GLY A 190 1.76 -14.03 -8.08
C GLY A 190 1.39 -12.95 -9.08
N GLY A 191 1.88 -11.72 -8.93
CA GLY A 191 1.50 -10.63 -9.81
C GLY A 191 2.52 -9.50 -9.88
N ALA A 192 2.51 -8.78 -10.99
CA ALA A 192 3.36 -7.64 -11.27
C ALA A 192 2.66 -6.33 -10.89
N PHE A 193 2.50 -6.09 -9.59
CA PHE A 193 1.86 -4.89 -9.07
C PHE A 193 2.67 -3.64 -9.41
N HIS A 194 2.00 -2.51 -9.59
CA HIS A 194 2.62 -1.23 -9.93
C HIS A 194 3.45 -1.28 -11.23
N SER A 195 2.96 -2.03 -12.20
CA SER A 195 3.55 -2.17 -13.53
C SER A 195 2.49 -2.02 -14.62
N PRO A 196 2.88 -1.87 -15.90
CA PRO A 196 1.94 -1.85 -17.02
C PRO A 196 1.05 -3.11 -17.11
N MET A 197 1.46 -4.22 -16.51
CA MET A 197 0.68 -5.47 -16.50
C MET A 197 -0.60 -5.38 -15.65
N MET A 198 -0.72 -4.36 -14.80
CA MET A 198 -1.93 -4.07 -14.01
C MET A 198 -2.96 -3.21 -14.77
N GLU A 199 -2.74 -2.92 -16.05
CA GLU A 199 -3.67 -2.09 -16.84
C GLU A 199 -5.12 -2.61 -16.82
N PRO A 200 -5.40 -3.92 -16.98
CA PRO A 200 -6.78 -4.42 -16.85
C PRO A 200 -7.42 -4.15 -15.49
N ALA A 201 -6.63 -4.25 -14.41
CA ALA A 201 -7.12 -3.94 -13.07
C ALA A 201 -7.34 -2.43 -12.88
N ARG A 202 -6.48 -1.59 -13.46
CA ARG A 202 -6.61 -0.13 -13.43
C ARG A 202 -7.90 0.31 -14.11
N GLU A 203 -8.21 -0.22 -15.29
CA GLU A 203 -9.44 0.10 -16.04
C GLU A 203 -10.70 -0.29 -15.25
N GLU A 204 -10.74 -1.48 -14.67
CA GLU A 204 -11.85 -1.95 -13.85
C GLU A 204 -12.02 -1.08 -12.59
N LEU A 205 -10.93 -0.76 -11.90
CA LEU A 205 -10.97 0.07 -10.69
C LEU A 205 -11.29 1.54 -11.00
N ALA A 206 -10.85 2.06 -12.14
CA ALA A 206 -11.10 3.44 -12.56
C ALA A 206 -12.61 3.74 -12.60
N ALA A 207 -13.41 2.86 -13.17
CA ALA A 207 -14.86 3.02 -13.22
C ALA A 207 -15.48 3.10 -11.80
N ALA A 208 -14.99 2.29 -10.87
CA ALA A 208 -15.45 2.31 -9.48
C ALA A 208 -15.04 3.60 -8.75
N ILE A 209 -13.81 4.07 -8.95
CA ILE A 209 -13.32 5.33 -8.35
C ILE A 209 -14.10 6.52 -8.90
N GLU A 210 -14.32 6.58 -10.21
CA GLU A 210 -15.11 7.66 -10.83
C GLU A 210 -16.55 7.73 -10.29
N ALA A 211 -17.17 6.58 -10.04
CA ALA A 211 -18.52 6.48 -9.49
C ALA A 211 -18.60 6.80 -7.98
N THR A 212 -17.47 6.89 -7.30
CA THR A 212 -17.39 7.10 -5.85
C THR A 212 -17.26 8.59 -5.53
N THR A 213 -17.96 9.06 -4.49
CA THR A 213 -17.83 10.42 -4.00
C THR A 213 -16.60 10.58 -3.12
N PHE A 214 -15.77 11.57 -3.43
CA PHE A 214 -14.64 12.00 -2.61
C PHE A 214 -14.94 13.39 -2.05
N ALA A 215 -14.74 13.53 -0.74
CA ALA A 215 -14.85 14.82 -0.05
C ALA A 215 -13.49 15.54 0.01
N THR A 216 -13.51 16.83 0.28
CA THR A 216 -12.28 17.55 0.62
C THR A 216 -11.71 17.01 1.93
N PRO A 217 -10.45 16.53 1.96
CA PRO A 217 -9.86 15.98 3.17
C PRO A 217 -9.55 17.06 4.22
N ILE A 218 -9.50 16.66 5.49
CA ILE A 218 -9.16 17.56 6.61
C ILE A 218 -7.65 17.92 6.64
N CYS A 219 -6.82 17.12 5.99
CA CYS A 219 -5.39 17.36 5.83
C CYS A 219 -4.91 16.73 4.51
N PRO A 220 -3.78 17.19 3.94
CA PRO A 220 -3.29 16.65 2.68
C PRO A 220 -2.89 15.17 2.80
N VAL A 221 -3.10 14.43 1.71
CA VAL A 221 -2.55 13.09 1.48
C VAL A 221 -1.33 13.20 0.57
N TYR A 222 -0.24 12.51 0.94
CA TYR A 222 0.94 12.37 0.08
C TYR A 222 0.77 11.11 -0.77
N GLN A 223 0.44 11.31 -2.04
CA GLN A 223 0.06 10.19 -2.91
C GLN A 223 1.28 9.51 -3.53
N ASN A 224 1.20 8.19 -3.70
CA ASN A 224 2.32 7.36 -4.15
C ASN A 224 2.87 7.76 -5.52
N VAL A 225 2.01 8.18 -6.44
CA VAL A 225 2.38 8.51 -7.82
C VAL A 225 3.17 9.80 -7.92
N THR A 226 2.77 10.82 -7.15
CA THR A 226 3.33 12.17 -7.22
C THR A 226 4.37 12.46 -6.14
N ALA A 227 4.34 11.69 -5.04
CA ALA A 227 5.13 11.93 -3.83
C ALA A 227 4.97 13.34 -3.28
N SER A 228 3.81 13.95 -3.44
CA SER A 228 3.49 15.32 -3.04
C SER A 228 2.14 15.42 -2.34
N ALA A 229 1.96 16.50 -1.59
CA ALA A 229 0.73 16.80 -0.88
C ALA A 229 -0.42 17.11 -1.86
N VAL A 230 -1.55 16.44 -1.71
CA VAL A 230 -2.74 16.64 -2.51
C VAL A 230 -3.95 16.79 -1.59
N SER A 231 -4.82 17.79 -1.88
CA SER A 231 -6.07 18.04 -1.14
C SER A 231 -7.28 18.19 -2.06
N ASP A 232 -7.08 18.34 -3.35
CA ASP A 232 -8.17 18.42 -4.33
C ASP A 232 -8.75 17.02 -4.60
N PRO A 233 -10.07 16.81 -4.40
CA PRO A 233 -10.69 15.50 -4.59
C PRO A 233 -10.56 14.94 -6.01
N ASN A 234 -10.56 15.79 -7.04
CA ASN A 234 -10.43 15.34 -8.43
C ASN A 234 -8.99 14.89 -8.74
N GLU A 235 -8.01 15.61 -8.21
CA GLU A 235 -6.61 15.22 -8.31
C GLU A 235 -6.33 13.92 -7.54
N ILE A 236 -6.90 13.77 -6.34
CA ILE A 236 -6.83 12.54 -5.56
C ILE A 236 -7.36 11.35 -6.36
N LYS A 237 -8.54 11.47 -6.98
CA LYS A 237 -9.12 10.42 -7.83
C LYS A 237 -8.20 10.04 -9.00
N LYS A 238 -7.72 11.05 -9.73
CA LYS A 238 -6.83 10.87 -10.88
C LYS A 238 -5.57 10.09 -10.49
N ASN A 239 -4.92 10.49 -9.43
CA ASN A 239 -3.70 9.85 -8.96
C ASN A 239 -3.97 8.42 -8.44
N LEU A 240 -5.10 8.20 -7.76
CA LEU A 240 -5.49 6.90 -7.26
C LEU A 240 -5.77 5.88 -8.39
N ILE A 241 -6.36 6.35 -9.50
CA ILE A 241 -6.57 5.54 -10.72
C ILE A 241 -5.23 5.12 -11.32
N ILE A 242 -4.26 6.03 -11.42
CA ILE A 242 -2.96 5.77 -12.02
C ILE A 242 -2.10 4.85 -11.12
N GLN A 243 -2.33 4.82 -9.82
CA GLN A 243 -1.49 4.14 -8.83
C GLN A 243 -1.20 2.67 -9.16
N LEU A 244 -2.16 1.92 -9.71
CA LEU A 244 -1.98 0.48 -9.98
C LEU A 244 -0.91 0.18 -11.04
N THR A 245 -0.69 1.09 -11.97
CA THR A 245 0.27 0.94 -13.08
C THR A 245 1.51 1.82 -12.92
N ALA A 246 1.58 2.59 -11.83
CA ALA A 246 2.66 3.53 -11.55
C ALA A 246 3.46 3.10 -10.30
N PRO A 247 4.72 3.54 -10.18
CA PRO A 247 5.54 3.25 -9.01
C PRO A 247 4.99 3.85 -7.72
N VAL A 248 5.19 3.13 -6.62
CA VAL A 248 5.04 3.67 -5.27
C VAL A 248 6.31 4.40 -4.88
N ARG A 249 6.27 5.70 -4.84
CA ARG A 249 7.40 6.59 -4.52
C ARG A 249 7.46 6.86 -3.01
N TRP A 250 7.59 5.79 -2.21
CA TRP A 250 7.53 5.92 -0.75
C TRP A 250 8.69 6.73 -0.18
N THR A 251 9.90 6.48 -0.63
CA THR A 251 11.10 7.26 -0.22
C THR A 251 10.88 8.75 -0.46
N GLN A 252 10.46 9.11 -1.66
CA GLN A 252 10.23 10.50 -2.05
C GLN A 252 9.08 11.13 -1.27
N SER A 253 8.01 10.36 -1.02
CA SER A 253 6.87 10.84 -0.21
C SER A 253 7.30 11.19 1.21
N VAL A 254 8.05 10.31 1.87
CA VAL A 254 8.56 10.56 3.23
C VAL A 254 9.53 11.76 3.26
N GLN A 255 10.43 11.85 2.27
CA GLN A 255 11.34 12.99 2.15
C GLN A 255 10.58 14.31 1.98
N GLN A 256 9.53 14.32 1.15
CA GLN A 256 8.70 15.51 0.95
C GLN A 256 7.91 15.86 2.23
N MET A 257 7.33 14.87 2.92
CA MET A 257 6.65 15.11 4.20
C MET A 257 7.58 15.74 5.25
N ILE A 258 8.83 15.30 5.31
CA ILE A 258 9.85 15.90 6.20
C ILE A 258 10.15 17.34 5.77
N ALA A 259 10.34 17.59 4.47
CA ALA A 259 10.57 18.93 3.94
C ALA A 259 9.41 19.89 4.23
N ASP A 260 8.18 19.37 4.22
CA ASP A 260 6.96 20.12 4.52
C ASP A 260 6.68 20.24 6.03
N GLY A 261 7.56 19.70 6.88
CA GLY A 261 7.55 19.93 8.33
C GLY A 261 7.07 18.76 9.19
N ALA A 262 7.00 17.53 8.66
CA ALA A 262 6.73 16.35 9.49
C ALA A 262 7.84 16.12 10.51
N THR A 263 7.45 16.02 11.78
CA THR A 263 8.40 15.79 12.90
C THR A 263 8.17 14.48 13.61
N LEU A 264 6.98 13.89 13.48
CA LEU A 264 6.62 12.60 14.04
C LEU A 264 5.78 11.81 13.02
N PHE A 265 6.20 10.59 12.74
CA PHE A 265 5.47 9.65 11.91
C PHE A 265 4.87 8.55 12.79
N THR A 266 3.55 8.43 12.79
CA THR A 266 2.85 7.35 13.50
C THR A 266 2.30 6.36 12.49
N GLU A 267 2.77 5.11 12.52
CA GLU A 267 2.21 4.03 11.73
C GLU A 267 0.93 3.52 12.38
N VAL A 268 -0.16 3.54 11.60
CA VAL A 268 -1.49 3.11 12.04
C VAL A 268 -1.91 1.90 11.20
N GLY A 269 -1.88 0.74 11.80
CA GLY A 269 -2.18 -0.51 11.11
C GLY A 269 -1.40 -1.69 11.66
N PRO A 270 -1.51 -2.86 11.02
CA PRO A 270 -0.79 -4.04 11.46
C PRO A 270 0.72 -3.92 11.20
N GLY A 271 1.53 -4.39 12.15
CA GLY A 271 2.98 -4.46 12.00
C GLY A 271 3.73 -3.14 12.21
N LYS A 272 4.97 -3.10 11.74
CA LYS A 272 5.93 -1.98 11.91
C LYS A 272 6.79 -1.77 10.66
N VAL A 273 6.21 -2.00 9.49
CA VAL A 273 6.97 -1.96 8.23
C VAL A 273 7.38 -0.55 7.87
N LEU A 274 6.44 0.38 7.94
CA LEU A 274 6.68 1.76 7.52
C LEU A 274 7.60 2.51 8.47
N THR A 275 7.47 2.32 9.77
CA THR A 275 8.40 2.90 10.75
C THR A 275 9.83 2.42 10.50
N GLY A 276 10.01 1.15 10.15
CA GLY A 276 11.32 0.62 9.76
C GLY A 276 11.88 1.25 8.48
N LEU A 277 11.05 1.48 7.46
CA LEU A 277 11.43 2.16 6.23
C LEU A 277 11.77 3.64 6.46
N ILE A 278 10.95 4.34 7.24
CA ILE A 278 11.15 5.77 7.57
C ILE A 278 12.49 5.96 8.28
N GLY A 279 12.82 5.11 9.24
CA GLY A 279 14.12 5.17 9.93
C GLY A 279 15.32 4.92 9.03
N LYS A 280 15.15 4.22 7.89
CA LYS A 280 16.19 4.05 6.86
C LYS A 280 16.24 5.24 5.89
N ILE A 281 15.12 5.91 5.65
CA ILE A 281 15.04 7.12 4.81
C ILE A 281 15.67 8.30 5.55
N ASN A 282 15.32 8.46 6.83
CA ASN A 282 15.88 9.50 7.69
C ASN A 282 16.03 8.98 9.14
N LYS A 283 17.27 8.84 9.59
CA LYS A 283 17.59 8.33 10.93
C LYS A 283 17.15 9.24 12.07
N GLU A 284 16.94 10.53 11.79
CA GLU A 284 16.51 11.54 12.77
C GLU A 284 14.99 11.67 12.86
N ALA A 285 14.24 11.02 11.94
CA ALA A 285 12.79 11.05 11.96
C ALA A 285 12.26 10.31 13.19
N ALA A 286 11.46 10.99 14.01
CA ALA A 286 10.76 10.34 15.12
C ALA A 286 9.63 9.47 14.56
N THR A 287 9.54 8.24 15.05
CA THR A 287 8.53 7.27 14.66
C THR A 287 7.81 6.67 15.84
N ALA A 288 6.54 6.35 15.67
CA ALA A 288 5.70 5.66 16.64
C ALA A 288 4.79 4.64 15.94
N ASN A 289 4.24 3.72 16.72
CA ASN A 289 3.15 2.83 16.29
C ASN A 289 1.93 3.09 17.15
N ALA A 290 0.75 3.09 16.56
CA ALA A 290 -0.52 3.23 17.25
C ALA A 290 -0.98 1.89 17.85
#